data_b7d1b232f36df00dd16df43072392a0a
#
_entry.id   b7d1b232f36df00dd16df43072392a0a
#
_cell.length_a   1.000
_cell.length_b   1.000
_cell.length_c   1.000
_cell.angle_alpha   90.00
_cell.angle_beta   90.00
_cell.angle_gamma   90.00
#
_symmetry.space_group_name_H-M   'P 1'
#
loop_
_entity.id
_entity.type
_entity.pdbx_description
1 polymer ?
#
loop_
_entity_poly.entity_id
_entity_poly.type
_entity_poly.pdbx_seq_one_letter_code
_entity_poly.pdbx_strand_id
1 'polypeptide(L)'
;MDELIKNEFPLVCIVAISKNNVIGDGKKLLWNLSGDLVRLKKLTMGNPLIMGRKTYDSIGFPLPGRANIVLTKKRNWEKKNVLVAKNFGEAVEKSNNWIYQNYDSVTKIGKKIFIFGGGQIYDLALRHCKKIEMTIVNLIIDEGIKFPDLKNEEWKKTFLKENPAEGHNPSFSFWRYERKIS
;
A
#
# COMPACT_ATOMS: atom_id res chain seq x y z
N MET A 1 -3.86 -20.46 14.19
CA MET A 1 -2.39 -20.47 14.14
C MET A 1 -1.98 -19.40 13.13
N ASP A 2 -1.33 -18.33 13.59
CA ASP A 2 -0.75 -17.35 12.69
C ASP A 2 0.41 -18.03 11.96
N GLU A 3 0.24 -18.29 10.66
CA GLU A 3 1.36 -18.71 9.82
C GLU A 3 2.46 -17.66 9.94
N LEU A 4 3.63 -18.07 10.37
CA LEU A 4 4.84 -17.24 10.36
C LEU A 4 5.12 -16.83 8.91
N ILE A 5 4.69 -15.63 8.56
CA ILE A 5 4.95 -15.08 7.24
C ILE A 5 6.45 -14.79 7.14
N LYS A 6 7.15 -15.59 6.36
CA LYS A 6 8.57 -15.39 6.10
C LYS A 6 8.75 -14.24 5.12
N ASN A 7 8.80 -13.01 5.64
CA ASN A 7 9.09 -11.83 4.84
C ASN A 7 10.58 -11.52 4.89
N GLU A 8 11.25 -11.70 3.78
CA GLU A 8 12.68 -11.45 3.64
C GLU A 8 12.98 -9.96 3.36
N PHE A 9 12.01 -9.25 2.78
CA PHE A 9 12.08 -7.82 2.54
C PHE A 9 11.06 -7.06 3.40
N PRO A 10 11.38 -5.84 3.89
CA PRO A 10 10.49 -5.07 4.74
C PRO A 10 9.13 -4.81 4.08
N LEU A 11 8.05 -5.08 4.82
CA LEU A 11 6.70 -4.70 4.43
C LEU A 11 6.46 -3.23 4.77
N VAL A 12 6.04 -2.46 3.78
CA VAL A 12 5.75 -1.03 3.91
C VAL A 12 4.31 -0.78 3.45
N CYS A 13 3.48 -0.29 4.35
CA CYS A 13 2.15 0.15 3.96
C CYS A 13 2.23 1.51 3.25
N ILE A 14 1.50 1.67 2.15
CA ILE A 14 1.34 2.96 1.46
C ILE A 14 -0.13 3.25 1.30
N VAL A 15 -0.59 4.41 1.77
CA VAL A 15 -2.01 4.74 1.86
C VAL A 15 -2.24 6.24 1.82
N ALA A 16 -3.34 6.66 1.18
CA ALA A 16 -3.91 7.99 1.32
C ALA A 16 -5.24 7.88 2.09
N ILE A 17 -5.43 8.73 3.08
CA ILE A 17 -6.63 8.76 3.93
C ILE A 17 -7.18 10.17 4.05
N SER A 18 -8.48 10.30 4.28
CA SER A 18 -9.08 11.55 4.78
C SER A 18 -8.70 11.83 6.23
N LYS A 19 -9.02 13.02 6.75
CA LYS A 19 -8.79 13.37 8.17
C LYS A 19 -9.45 12.40 9.15
N ASN A 20 -10.55 11.78 8.76
CA ASN A 20 -11.29 10.80 9.57
C ASN A 20 -11.05 9.35 9.12
N ASN A 21 -9.85 9.06 8.61
CA ASN A 21 -9.33 7.73 8.26
C ASN A 21 -10.04 6.99 7.11
N VAL A 22 -10.81 7.67 6.26
CA VAL A 22 -11.46 7.02 5.10
C VAL A 22 -10.48 6.90 3.94
N ILE A 23 -10.37 5.71 3.34
CA ILE A 23 -9.50 5.39 2.19
C ILE A 23 -10.22 5.41 0.85
N GLY A 24 -11.55 5.40 0.84
CA GLY A 24 -12.38 5.37 -0.35
C GLY A 24 -13.75 4.77 -0.08
N ASP A 25 -14.62 4.75 -1.09
CA ASP A 25 -15.98 4.19 -1.02
C ASP A 25 -16.05 2.68 -1.37
N GLY A 26 -14.91 2.04 -1.57
CA GLY A 26 -14.81 0.64 -1.99
C GLY A 26 -14.88 0.45 -3.51
N LYS A 27 -15.10 1.50 -4.28
CA LYS A 27 -15.15 1.48 -5.75
C LYS A 27 -14.06 2.38 -6.36
N LYS A 28 -13.83 3.57 -5.80
CA LYS A 28 -12.87 4.55 -6.28
C LYS A 28 -12.24 5.35 -5.15
N LEU A 29 -11.11 6.00 -5.42
CA LEU A 29 -10.60 7.07 -4.58
C LEU A 29 -11.53 8.28 -4.69
N LEU A 30 -11.73 8.97 -3.56
CA LEU A 30 -12.60 10.14 -3.46
C LEU A 30 -11.87 11.45 -3.77
N TRP A 31 -10.60 11.37 -4.19
CA TRP A 31 -9.74 12.50 -4.58
C TRP A 31 -8.78 12.09 -5.70
N ASN A 32 -8.29 13.08 -6.41
CA ASN A 32 -7.25 12.91 -7.42
C ASN A 32 -6.15 13.95 -7.20
N LEU A 33 -5.07 13.54 -6.54
CA LEU A 33 -3.97 14.40 -6.13
C LEU A 33 -2.73 14.05 -6.95
N SER A 34 -2.39 14.88 -7.93
CA SER A 34 -1.24 14.66 -8.81
C SER A 34 0.09 14.52 -8.05
N GLY A 35 0.30 15.32 -7.01
CA GLY A 35 1.48 15.25 -6.15
C GLY A 35 1.60 13.93 -5.36
N ASP A 36 0.45 13.37 -4.94
CA ASP A 36 0.41 12.06 -4.29
C ASP A 36 0.74 10.93 -5.27
N LEU A 37 0.20 10.96 -6.48
CA LEU A 37 0.50 9.98 -7.53
C LEU A 37 1.98 9.98 -7.94
N VAL A 38 2.60 11.17 -8.04
CA VAL A 38 4.05 11.29 -8.30
C VAL A 38 4.87 10.68 -7.17
N ARG A 39 4.53 10.97 -5.92
CA ARG A 39 5.18 10.39 -4.75
C ARG A 39 5.01 8.88 -4.69
N LEU A 40 3.78 8.39 -4.91
CA LEU A 40 3.44 6.98 -4.98
C LEU A 40 4.33 6.25 -5.99
N LYS A 41 4.39 6.77 -7.22
CA LYS A 41 5.24 6.20 -8.28
C LYS A 41 6.71 6.16 -7.85
N LYS A 42 7.24 7.26 -7.31
CA LYS A 42 8.65 7.35 -6.85
C LYS A 42 8.97 6.34 -5.76
N LEU A 43 8.09 6.16 -4.78
CA LEU A 43 8.32 5.23 -3.67
C LEU A 43 8.25 3.76 -4.08
N THR A 44 7.32 3.43 -4.99
CA THR A 44 7.01 2.04 -5.32
C THR A 44 7.72 1.50 -6.55
N MET A 45 8.34 2.34 -7.36
CA MET A 45 9.03 1.93 -8.59
C MET A 45 10.07 0.86 -8.32
N GLY A 46 10.06 -0.21 -9.14
CA GLY A 46 10.98 -1.33 -9.00
C GLY A 46 10.74 -2.21 -7.77
N ASN A 47 9.54 -2.17 -7.19
CA ASN A 47 9.16 -2.97 -6.02
C ASN A 47 7.84 -3.72 -6.25
N PRO A 48 7.58 -4.83 -5.55
CA PRO A 48 6.29 -5.49 -5.53
C PRO A 48 5.22 -4.66 -4.82
N LEU A 49 3.99 -4.73 -5.35
CA LEU A 49 2.77 -4.17 -4.76
C LEU A 49 1.78 -5.30 -4.47
N ILE A 50 1.38 -5.44 -3.22
CA ILE A 50 0.33 -6.37 -2.80
C ILE A 50 -0.97 -5.59 -2.62
N MET A 51 -2.01 -6.00 -3.34
CA MET A 51 -3.33 -5.35 -3.29
C MET A 51 -4.48 -6.36 -3.38
N GLY A 52 -5.63 -5.97 -2.93
CA GLY A 52 -6.86 -6.74 -3.13
C GLY A 52 -7.42 -6.56 -4.54
N ARG A 53 -8.19 -7.54 -5.03
CA ARG A 53 -8.79 -7.50 -6.37
C ARG A 53 -9.62 -6.23 -6.62
N LYS A 54 -10.45 -5.80 -5.67
CA LYS A 54 -11.26 -4.57 -5.84
C LYS A 54 -10.40 -3.32 -6.06
N THR A 55 -9.25 -3.23 -5.38
CA THR A 55 -8.29 -2.14 -5.58
C THR A 55 -7.69 -2.20 -6.98
N TYR A 56 -7.28 -3.40 -7.44
CA TYR A 56 -6.80 -3.57 -8.81
C TYR A 56 -7.88 -3.21 -9.85
N ASP A 57 -9.11 -3.69 -9.64
CA ASP A 57 -10.22 -3.40 -10.56
C ASP A 57 -10.51 -1.88 -10.66
N SER A 58 -10.32 -1.13 -9.57
CA SER A 58 -10.48 0.34 -9.57
C SER A 58 -9.35 1.08 -10.29
N ILE A 59 -8.13 0.52 -10.29
CA ILE A 59 -7.00 1.05 -11.06
C ILE A 59 -7.16 0.72 -12.56
N GLY A 60 -7.66 -0.48 -12.86
CA GLY A 60 -8.01 -0.94 -14.21
C GLY A 60 -6.86 -1.52 -15.05
N PHE A 61 -5.60 -1.32 -14.62
CA PHE A 61 -4.41 -1.80 -15.34
C PHE A 61 -3.25 -2.09 -14.37
N PRO A 62 -2.30 -2.98 -14.76
CA PRO A 62 -1.12 -3.22 -13.94
C PRO A 62 -0.20 -1.99 -13.94
N LEU A 63 0.23 -1.57 -12.76
CA LEU A 63 1.12 -0.44 -12.59
C LEU A 63 2.52 -0.77 -13.16
N PRO A 64 3.01 -0.06 -14.19
CA PRO A 64 4.24 -0.41 -14.89
C PRO A 64 5.49 -0.25 -14.00
N GLY A 65 6.52 -1.07 -14.28
CA GLY A 65 7.80 -1.06 -13.56
C GLY A 65 7.73 -1.61 -12.13
N ARG A 66 6.67 -2.36 -11.80
CA ARG A 66 6.40 -2.95 -10.48
C ARG A 66 5.77 -4.32 -10.64
N ALA A 67 6.02 -5.25 -9.71
CA ALA A 67 5.21 -6.46 -9.68
C ALA A 67 3.83 -6.14 -9.08
N ASN A 68 2.78 -6.46 -9.80
CA ASN A 68 1.40 -6.30 -9.31
C ASN A 68 0.93 -7.67 -8.80
N ILE A 69 0.80 -7.81 -7.48
CA ILE A 69 0.35 -9.04 -6.83
C ILE A 69 -1.06 -8.80 -6.28
N VAL A 70 -2.03 -9.56 -6.78
CA VAL A 70 -3.44 -9.37 -6.42
C VAL A 70 -3.97 -10.54 -5.61
N LEU A 71 -4.40 -10.25 -4.38
CA LEU A 71 -5.10 -11.22 -3.55
C LEU A 71 -6.56 -11.35 -3.98
N THR A 72 -6.95 -12.59 -4.30
CA THR A 72 -8.35 -12.89 -4.61
C THR A 72 -8.71 -14.35 -4.35
N LYS A 73 -9.91 -14.58 -3.82
CA LYS A 73 -10.52 -15.92 -3.71
C LYS A 73 -11.35 -16.28 -4.95
N LYS A 74 -11.48 -15.35 -5.91
CA LYS A 74 -12.25 -15.60 -7.13
C LYS A 74 -11.51 -16.61 -7.99
N ARG A 75 -12.13 -17.73 -8.27
CA ARG A 75 -11.59 -18.78 -9.16
C ARG A 75 -11.46 -18.22 -10.59
N ASN A 76 -10.40 -18.63 -11.29
CA ASN A 76 -10.14 -18.26 -12.70
C ASN A 76 -10.06 -16.75 -12.95
N TRP A 77 -9.71 -15.95 -11.90
CA TRP A 77 -9.42 -14.54 -12.10
C TRP A 77 -7.94 -14.39 -12.47
N GLU A 78 -7.70 -13.94 -13.68
CA GLU A 78 -6.38 -13.73 -14.23
C GLU A 78 -6.32 -12.39 -14.98
N LYS A 79 -5.18 -11.76 -14.99
CA LYS A 79 -4.91 -10.56 -15.78
C LYS A 79 -3.46 -10.61 -16.29
N LYS A 80 -3.26 -10.15 -17.51
CA LYS A 80 -1.91 -10.05 -18.11
C LYS A 80 -1.02 -9.19 -17.22
N ASN A 81 0.21 -9.63 -16.97
CA ASN A 81 1.21 -8.96 -16.14
C ASN A 81 0.80 -8.77 -14.67
N VAL A 82 -0.03 -9.65 -14.13
CA VAL A 82 -0.45 -9.68 -12.73
C VAL A 82 -0.15 -11.05 -12.14
N LEU A 83 0.43 -11.06 -10.95
CA LEU A 83 0.61 -12.26 -10.14
C LEU A 83 -0.60 -12.42 -9.22
N VAL A 84 -1.28 -13.55 -9.30
CA VAL A 84 -2.46 -13.83 -8.46
C VAL A 84 -2.03 -14.61 -7.23
N ALA A 85 -2.51 -14.22 -6.06
CA ALA A 85 -2.30 -14.91 -4.79
C ALA A 85 -3.64 -15.22 -4.11
N LYS A 86 -3.74 -16.38 -3.46
CA LYS A 86 -4.96 -16.84 -2.77
C LYS A 86 -5.03 -16.38 -1.31
N ASN A 87 -3.88 -16.15 -0.70
CA ASN A 87 -3.73 -15.66 0.66
C ASN A 87 -2.54 -14.72 0.78
N PHE A 88 -2.39 -14.10 1.96
CA PHE A 88 -1.35 -13.10 2.19
C PHE A 88 0.06 -13.70 2.21
N GLY A 89 0.23 -14.90 2.78
CA GLY A 89 1.53 -15.60 2.78
C GLY A 89 2.02 -15.86 1.36
N GLU A 90 1.16 -16.38 0.48
CA GLU A 90 1.47 -16.59 -0.95
C GLU A 90 1.82 -15.27 -1.67
N ALA A 91 1.14 -14.17 -1.31
CA ALA A 91 1.45 -12.86 -1.90
C ALA A 91 2.84 -12.36 -1.50
N VAL A 92 3.23 -12.55 -0.23
CA VAL A 92 4.58 -12.20 0.25
C VAL A 92 5.63 -13.10 -0.41
N GLU A 93 5.40 -14.40 -0.50
CA GLU A 93 6.30 -15.34 -1.17
C GLU A 93 6.53 -14.95 -2.65
N LYS A 94 5.46 -14.68 -3.39
CA LYS A 94 5.55 -14.21 -4.78
C LYS A 94 6.30 -12.88 -4.91
N SER A 95 6.16 -12.00 -3.92
CA SER A 95 6.91 -10.74 -3.85
C SER A 95 8.41 -10.99 -3.66
N ASN A 96 8.78 -11.86 -2.72
CA ASN A 96 10.18 -12.25 -2.49
C ASN A 96 10.80 -12.87 -3.75
N ASN A 97 10.10 -13.84 -4.35
CA ASN A 97 10.56 -14.52 -5.56
C ASN A 97 10.76 -13.54 -6.73
N TRP A 98 9.82 -12.59 -6.90
CA TRP A 98 9.97 -11.57 -7.94
C TRP A 98 11.22 -10.69 -7.72
N ILE A 99 11.51 -10.27 -6.48
CA ILE A 99 12.72 -9.50 -6.17
C ILE A 99 13.97 -10.31 -6.50
N TYR A 100 14.03 -11.59 -6.11
CA TYR A 100 15.19 -12.45 -6.40
C TYR A 100 15.40 -12.69 -7.91
N GLN A 101 14.32 -12.78 -8.67
CA GLN A 101 14.39 -13.00 -10.13
C GLN A 101 14.83 -11.74 -10.91
N ASN A 102 14.57 -10.55 -10.39
CA ASN A 102 14.78 -9.29 -11.10
C ASN A 102 15.97 -8.47 -10.60
N TYR A 103 16.56 -8.84 -9.46
CA TYR A 103 17.66 -8.09 -8.84
C TYR A 103 18.76 -9.03 -8.33
N ASP A 104 20.01 -8.66 -8.55
CA ASP A 104 21.18 -9.36 -8.01
C ASP A 104 21.41 -9.10 -6.51
N SER A 105 22.50 -9.62 -5.96
CA SER A 105 22.83 -9.49 -4.53
C SER A 105 23.03 -8.04 -4.07
N VAL A 106 23.42 -7.14 -4.96
CA VAL A 106 23.68 -5.72 -4.67
C VAL A 106 22.41 -4.89 -4.89
N THR A 107 21.77 -5.03 -6.04
CA THR A 107 20.62 -4.21 -6.44
C THR A 107 19.32 -4.54 -5.71
N LYS A 108 19.22 -5.72 -5.07
CA LYS A 108 18.09 -6.04 -4.16
C LYS A 108 18.19 -5.37 -2.80
N ILE A 109 19.35 -4.80 -2.43
CA ILE A 109 19.50 -4.06 -1.19
C ILE A 109 18.56 -2.84 -1.20
N GLY A 110 17.79 -2.67 -0.13
CA GLY A 110 16.81 -1.59 -0.01
C GLY A 110 15.47 -1.84 -0.70
N LYS A 111 15.28 -3.00 -1.35
CA LYS A 111 13.97 -3.41 -1.87
C LYS A 111 12.98 -3.63 -0.73
N LYS A 112 11.71 -3.43 -1.05
CA LYS A 112 10.60 -3.49 -0.09
C LYS A 112 9.41 -4.13 -0.78
N ILE A 113 8.48 -4.61 0.02
CA ILE A 113 7.18 -5.06 -0.46
C ILE A 113 6.15 -4.03 0.00
N PHE A 114 5.45 -3.41 -0.93
CA PHE A 114 4.45 -2.40 -0.61
C PHE A 114 3.05 -3.00 -0.48
N ILE A 115 2.37 -2.68 0.62
CA ILE A 115 0.97 -3.00 0.84
C ILE A 115 0.13 -1.83 0.32
N PHE A 116 -0.65 -2.09 -0.71
CA PHE A 116 -1.34 -1.07 -1.51
C PHE A 116 -2.87 -1.02 -1.26
N GLY A 117 -3.38 -1.87 -0.38
CA GLY A 117 -4.77 -1.87 0.05
C GLY A 117 -5.67 -2.85 -0.72
N GLY A 118 -7.05 -2.79 -0.64
CA GLY A 118 -7.81 -1.88 0.21
C GLY A 118 -7.91 -2.32 1.66
N GLY A 119 -8.98 -1.91 2.34
CA GLY A 119 -9.16 -2.07 3.79
C GLY A 119 -8.81 -3.45 4.32
N GLN A 120 -9.40 -4.51 3.75
CA GLN A 120 -9.11 -5.89 4.18
C GLN A 120 -7.62 -6.28 4.06
N ILE A 121 -6.91 -5.74 3.05
CA ILE A 121 -5.48 -6.03 2.88
C ILE A 121 -4.67 -5.24 3.91
N TYR A 122 -5.06 -4.02 4.24
CA TYR A 122 -4.44 -3.26 5.33
C TYR A 122 -4.62 -3.95 6.68
N ASP A 123 -5.84 -4.42 6.99
CA ASP A 123 -6.12 -5.17 8.23
C ASP A 123 -5.24 -6.41 8.38
N LEU A 124 -5.07 -7.17 7.30
CA LEU A 124 -4.24 -8.38 7.30
C LEU A 124 -2.75 -8.06 7.47
N ALA A 125 -2.27 -7.01 6.80
CA ALA A 125 -0.85 -6.75 6.62
C ALA A 125 -0.23 -5.83 7.67
N LEU A 126 -1.02 -4.92 8.27
CA LEU A 126 -0.50 -3.82 9.10
C LEU A 126 0.38 -4.30 10.26
N ARG A 127 0.00 -5.40 10.91
CA ARG A 127 0.78 -6.00 12.01
C ARG A 127 2.18 -6.46 11.60
N HIS A 128 2.39 -6.74 10.31
CA HIS A 128 3.68 -7.17 9.75
C HIS A 128 4.48 -6.01 9.15
N CYS A 129 3.87 -4.83 9.00
CA CYS A 129 4.52 -3.67 8.43
C CYS A 129 5.43 -3.00 9.46
N LYS A 130 6.64 -2.63 9.02
CA LYS A 130 7.59 -1.84 9.81
C LYS A 130 7.46 -0.34 9.58
N LYS A 131 6.80 0.04 8.48
CA LYS A 131 6.67 1.43 8.05
C LYS A 131 5.34 1.66 7.35
N ILE A 132 4.81 2.88 7.51
CA ILE A 132 3.65 3.37 6.73
C ILE A 132 4.05 4.69 6.09
N GLU A 133 3.93 4.78 4.78
CA GLU A 133 4.01 6.02 4.01
C GLU A 133 2.58 6.50 3.78
N MET A 134 2.19 7.53 4.52
CA MET A 134 0.80 8.00 4.59
C MET A 134 0.64 9.38 3.99
N THR A 135 -0.43 9.56 3.22
CA THR A 135 -0.94 10.85 2.77
C THR A 135 -2.23 11.14 3.53
N ILE A 136 -2.28 12.27 4.22
CA ILE A 136 -3.50 12.74 4.90
C ILE A 136 -4.08 13.87 4.08
N VAL A 137 -5.28 13.65 3.55
CA VAL A 137 -6.03 14.62 2.73
C VAL A 137 -6.92 15.45 3.63
N ASN A 138 -6.91 16.76 3.42
CA ASN A 138 -7.70 17.72 4.20
C ASN A 138 -9.19 17.68 3.81
N LEU A 139 -9.81 16.51 3.98
CA LEU A 139 -11.23 16.25 3.78
C LEU A 139 -11.78 15.42 4.94
N ILE A 140 -13.07 15.59 5.19
CA ILE A 140 -13.88 14.70 6.03
C ILE A 140 -14.87 14.01 5.10
N ILE A 141 -14.96 12.69 5.19
CA ILE A 141 -15.81 11.85 4.36
C ILE A 141 -16.76 11.10 5.28
N ASP A 142 -18.05 11.31 5.11
CA ASP A 142 -19.07 10.78 6.03
C ASP A 142 -19.16 9.25 5.97
N GLU A 143 -19.06 8.66 4.77
CA GLU A 143 -19.16 7.22 4.56
C GLU A 143 -17.98 6.69 3.76
N GLY A 144 -17.54 5.48 4.09
CA GLY A 144 -16.48 4.81 3.34
C GLY A 144 -15.73 3.75 4.14
N ILE A 145 -14.77 3.12 3.47
CA ILE A 145 -13.89 2.14 4.07
C ILE A 145 -12.81 2.89 4.84
N LYS A 146 -12.62 2.51 6.10
CA LYS A 146 -11.60 3.11 6.96
C LYS A 146 -10.28 2.34 6.90
N PHE A 147 -9.20 3.08 7.06
CA PHE A 147 -7.90 2.52 7.39
C PHE A 147 -7.91 2.08 8.86
N PRO A 148 -7.22 0.99 9.24
CA PRO A 148 -7.13 0.55 10.62
C PRO A 148 -6.57 1.64 11.54
N ASP A 149 -7.08 1.72 12.77
CA ASP A 149 -6.61 2.66 13.76
C ASP A 149 -5.15 2.35 14.16
N LEU A 150 -4.33 3.39 14.21
CA LEU A 150 -2.93 3.30 14.62
C LEU A 150 -2.79 3.68 16.10
N LYS A 151 -2.26 2.76 16.89
CA LYS A 151 -1.94 3.04 18.29
C LYS A 151 -0.66 3.86 18.41
N ASN A 152 -0.73 5.00 19.06
CA ASN A 152 0.41 5.91 19.20
C ASN A 152 1.63 5.28 19.91
N GLU A 153 1.39 4.33 20.81
CA GLU A 153 2.45 3.58 21.50
C GLU A 153 3.25 2.68 20.56
N GLU A 154 2.64 2.20 19.46
CA GLU A 154 3.29 1.31 18.51
C GLU A 154 4.05 2.05 17.39
N TRP A 155 3.74 3.31 17.14
CA TRP A 155 4.21 4.03 15.96
C TRP A 155 4.87 5.36 16.32
N LYS A 156 6.05 5.62 15.73
CA LYS A 156 6.66 6.94 15.69
C LYS A 156 6.18 7.66 14.44
N LYS A 157 5.48 8.77 14.62
CA LYS A 157 4.94 9.61 13.54
C LYS A 157 5.91 10.73 13.20
N THR A 158 6.21 10.93 11.92
CA THR A 158 7.08 12.00 11.41
C THR A 158 6.36 12.73 10.27
N PHE A 159 6.25 14.04 10.42
CA PHE A 159 5.78 14.94 9.35
C PHE A 159 6.87 15.08 8.28
N LEU A 160 6.50 15.02 7.01
CA LEU A 160 7.45 15.12 5.90
C LEU A 160 7.24 16.40 5.07
N LYS A 161 5.99 16.68 4.69
CA LYS A 161 5.68 17.81 3.80
C LYS A 161 4.20 18.15 3.83
N GLU A 162 3.89 19.44 3.74
CA GLU A 162 2.56 19.96 3.40
C GLU A 162 2.49 20.28 1.91
N ASN A 163 1.35 20.02 1.30
CA ASN A 163 1.02 20.40 -0.07
C ASN A 163 -0.26 21.23 -0.04
N PRO A 164 -0.19 22.49 -0.48
CA PRO A 164 -1.35 23.39 -0.44
C PRO A 164 -2.48 22.91 -1.34
N ALA A 165 -3.68 23.41 -1.13
CA ALA A 165 -4.81 23.21 -2.03
C ALA A 165 -4.50 23.88 -3.39
N GLU A 166 -4.90 23.21 -4.47
CA GLU A 166 -4.69 23.71 -5.83
C GLU A 166 -5.97 23.53 -6.66
N GLY A 167 -6.57 24.63 -7.08
CA GLY A 167 -7.88 24.63 -7.76
C GLY A 167 -8.95 24.00 -6.88
N HIS A 168 -9.58 22.93 -7.37
CA HIS A 168 -10.60 22.16 -6.62
C HIS A 168 -10.01 21.02 -5.77
N ASN A 169 -8.69 20.82 -5.82
CA ASN A 169 -8.05 19.77 -5.05
C ASN A 169 -7.78 20.24 -3.62
N PRO A 170 -8.11 19.44 -2.59
CA PRO A 170 -7.82 19.77 -1.21
C PRO A 170 -6.32 19.79 -0.94
N SER A 171 -5.91 20.51 0.10
CA SER A 171 -4.56 20.39 0.66
C SER A 171 -4.35 18.98 1.23
N PHE A 172 -3.11 18.54 1.26
CA PHE A 172 -2.76 17.24 1.82
C PHE A 172 -1.33 17.26 2.36
N SER A 173 -1.05 16.35 3.28
CA SER A 173 0.26 16.26 3.93
C SER A 173 0.82 14.85 3.84
N PHE A 174 2.14 14.76 3.74
CA PHE A 174 2.87 13.50 3.77
C PHE A 174 3.41 13.23 5.15
N TRP A 175 3.21 12.00 5.61
CA TRP A 175 3.64 11.50 6.89
C TRP A 175 4.31 10.14 6.75
N ARG A 176 5.24 9.87 7.67
CA ARG A 176 5.85 8.56 7.84
C ARG A 176 5.58 8.05 9.24
N TYR A 177 5.18 6.81 9.34
CA TYR A 177 5.08 6.11 10.59
C TYR A 177 6.10 4.98 10.59
N GLU A 178 6.89 4.86 11.62
CA GLU A 178 7.86 3.79 11.82
C GLU A 178 7.47 3.03 13.08
N ARG A 179 7.43 1.69 12.96
CA ARG A 179 7.08 0.85 14.11
C ARG A 179 8.18 0.98 15.16
N LYS A 180 7.79 1.28 16.39
CA LYS A 180 8.72 1.33 17.52
C LYS A 180 9.23 -0.08 17.79
N ILE A 181 10.51 -0.21 18.06
CA ILE A 181 11.12 -1.47 18.50
C ILE A 181 10.73 -1.61 19.97
N SER A 182 9.95 -2.64 20.28
CA SER A 182 9.65 -3.05 21.66
C SER A 182 10.83 -3.84 22.24
#